data_c7e4b00aedaa326dac93932e4d6c1dba
#
_entry.id   c7e4b00aedaa326dac93932e4d6c1dba
#
_cell.length_a   1.000
_cell.length_b   1.000
_cell.length_c   1.000
_cell.angle_alpha   90.00
_cell.angle_beta   90.00
_cell.angle_gamma   90.00
#
_symmetry.space_group_name_H-M   'P 1'
#
loop_
_entity.id
_entity.type
_entity.pdbx_description
1 polymer ?
#
loop_
_entity_poly.entity_id
_entity_poly.type
_entity_poly.pdbx_seq_one_letter_code
_entity_poly.pdbx_strand_id
1 'polypeptide(L)'
;MNRSAPSAVEIARAVRRGRMSARRSVEDALARIAAIDPDVNAFTVVRRRAALREAEQIDRAGAALAGPLAGVPVAVKEEYDVAGEVTTLGGRGNTAPADADCAVVQRLRAAGAVIVGRTNMSEFGQFPATQSALHGACLNPWDPSRSPGGSSGGSAVAVATGMVPVAMGSDGGGSLRIPASACGVVGLKPARGRVSSAPLDEHWLGLAGFGAITRGARDMALVMDVISGSTAGDRWRTAPPTRPFAESAEGGTGALRVLAASNPVMPGAGVAAPVGAAMRDFAQRLRALGHDVREARVAWPTPTAAFLTLYFAGVHREAAQVAHPERLEPR
;
A
#
# COMPACT_ATOMS: atom_id res chain seq x y z
N MET A 1 15.54 -12.81 5.18
CA MET A 1 14.54 -11.78 5.54
C MET A 1 14.04 -11.98 6.96
N ASN A 2 13.93 -10.89 7.68
CA ASN A 2 13.60 -10.94 9.10
C ASN A 2 12.09 -11.20 9.31
N ARG A 3 11.68 -12.48 9.33
CA ARG A 3 10.34 -12.90 9.72
C ARG A 3 10.01 -12.57 11.19
N SER A 4 10.98 -12.06 11.95
CA SER A 4 10.86 -11.73 13.37
C SER A 4 10.38 -10.31 13.65
N ALA A 5 10.24 -9.44 12.63
CA ALA A 5 9.71 -8.09 12.84
C ALA A 5 8.22 -8.17 13.25
N PRO A 6 7.80 -7.48 14.31
CA PRO A 6 6.43 -7.58 14.82
C PRO A 6 5.41 -7.10 13.79
N SER A 7 4.22 -7.66 13.82
CA SER A 7 3.05 -7.26 13.03
C SER A 7 2.41 -5.99 13.60
N ALA A 8 1.57 -5.32 12.80
CA ALA A 8 0.83 -4.15 13.27
C ALA A 8 -0.09 -4.49 14.46
N VAL A 9 -0.75 -5.66 14.39
CA VAL A 9 -1.61 -6.16 15.47
C VAL A 9 -0.82 -6.37 16.75
N GLU A 10 0.39 -6.96 16.68
CA GLU A 10 1.25 -7.20 17.86
C GLU A 10 1.74 -5.89 18.46
N ILE A 11 2.21 -4.94 17.64
CA ILE A 11 2.65 -3.62 18.10
C ILE A 11 1.49 -2.89 18.79
N ALA A 12 0.36 -2.72 18.10
CA ALA A 12 -0.78 -2.00 18.67
C ALA A 12 -1.27 -2.63 19.98
N ARG A 13 -1.28 -3.96 20.05
CA ARG A 13 -1.64 -4.68 21.29
C ARG A 13 -0.62 -4.46 22.40
N ALA A 14 0.68 -4.46 22.08
CA ALA A 14 1.74 -4.23 23.08
C ALA A 14 1.69 -2.81 23.64
N VAL A 15 1.50 -1.80 22.77
CA VAL A 15 1.39 -0.39 23.19
C VAL A 15 0.14 -0.17 24.04
N ARG A 16 -1.04 -0.63 23.61
CA ARG A 16 -2.28 -0.49 24.38
C ARG A 16 -2.26 -1.23 25.74
N ARG A 17 -1.41 -2.24 25.90
CA ARG A 17 -1.22 -2.96 27.17
C ARG A 17 -0.07 -2.40 28.02
N GLY A 18 0.56 -1.30 27.58
CA GLY A 18 1.71 -0.72 28.28
C GLY A 18 2.97 -1.60 28.31
N ARG A 19 3.05 -2.62 27.44
CA ARG A 19 4.21 -3.53 27.34
C ARG A 19 5.34 -2.97 26.47
N MET A 20 5.04 -1.98 25.67
CA MET A 20 5.96 -1.26 24.80
C MET A 20 5.47 0.18 24.65
N SER A 21 6.38 1.15 24.59
CA SER A 21 6.01 2.52 24.23
C SER A 21 5.88 2.68 22.71
N ALA A 22 5.03 3.61 22.25
CA ALA A 22 4.95 3.98 20.85
C ALA A 22 6.30 4.49 20.33
N ARG A 23 7.02 5.26 21.17
CA ARG A 23 8.38 5.73 20.88
C ARG A 23 9.33 4.56 20.58
N ARG A 24 9.34 3.51 21.42
CA ARG A 24 10.20 2.33 21.20
C ARG A 24 9.87 1.63 19.88
N SER A 25 8.60 1.44 19.57
CA SER A 25 8.17 0.85 18.30
C SER A 25 8.69 1.62 17.08
N VAL A 26 8.60 2.96 17.14
CA VAL A 26 9.07 3.84 16.07
C VAL A 26 10.59 3.87 15.97
N GLU A 27 11.31 3.90 17.12
CA GLU A 27 12.77 3.80 17.14
C GLU A 27 13.27 2.51 16.49
N ASP A 28 12.64 1.38 16.79
CA ASP A 28 12.98 0.08 16.19
C ASP A 28 12.72 0.06 14.67
N ALA A 29 11.64 0.68 14.20
CA ALA A 29 11.38 0.82 12.77
C ALA A 29 12.41 1.73 12.07
N LEU A 30 12.70 2.89 12.65
CA LEU A 30 13.71 3.82 12.13
C LEU A 30 15.12 3.23 12.11
N ALA A 31 15.45 2.39 13.07
CA ALA A 31 16.72 1.66 13.08
C ALA A 31 16.80 0.64 11.94
N ARG A 32 15.70 -0.12 11.68
CA ARG A 32 15.64 -1.04 10.54
C ARG A 32 15.70 -0.30 9.19
N ILE A 33 15.01 0.83 9.07
CA ILE A 33 15.08 1.68 7.86
C ILE A 33 16.52 2.12 7.64
N ALA A 34 17.19 2.67 8.65
CA ALA A 34 18.58 3.12 8.52
C ALA A 34 19.56 2.00 8.14
N ALA A 35 19.29 0.77 8.55
CA ALA A 35 20.15 -0.37 8.27
C ALA A 35 19.90 -1.01 6.89
N ILE A 36 18.69 -0.93 6.35
CA ILE A 36 18.28 -1.70 5.16
C ILE A 36 18.07 -0.81 3.94
N ASP A 37 17.49 0.38 4.14
CA ASP A 37 17.08 1.25 3.02
C ASP A 37 18.21 1.70 2.10
N PRO A 38 19.46 1.94 2.57
CA PRO A 38 20.58 2.26 1.69
C PRO A 38 20.82 1.24 0.57
N ASP A 39 20.48 -0.03 0.80
CA ASP A 39 20.70 -1.12 -0.17
C ASP A 39 19.54 -1.29 -1.15
N VAL A 40 18.34 -0.76 -0.83
CA VAL A 40 17.12 -1.05 -1.61
C VAL A 40 16.39 0.20 -2.10
N ASN A 41 16.68 1.38 -1.58
CA ASN A 41 16.07 2.67 -1.96
C ASN A 41 14.54 2.65 -1.95
N ALA A 42 13.96 2.13 -0.87
CA ALA A 42 12.51 2.02 -0.70
C ALA A 42 11.88 3.32 -0.18
N PHE A 43 12.63 4.15 0.54
CA PHE A 43 12.16 5.42 1.09
C PHE A 43 12.72 6.61 0.31
N THR A 44 11.87 7.61 0.06
CA THR A 44 12.26 8.92 -0.48
C THR A 44 12.49 9.92 0.63
N VAL A 45 11.72 9.81 1.72
CA VAL A 45 11.81 10.65 2.92
C VAL A 45 11.65 9.78 4.17
N VAL A 46 12.58 9.92 5.12
CA VAL A 46 12.45 9.34 6.47
C VAL A 46 12.16 10.45 7.48
N ARG A 47 11.00 10.42 8.10
CA ARG A 47 10.45 11.45 8.98
C ARG A 47 10.94 11.34 10.44
N ARG A 48 12.20 10.98 10.64
CA ARG A 48 12.76 10.60 11.95
C ARG A 48 12.32 11.53 13.10
N ARG A 49 12.56 12.85 12.98
CA ARG A 49 12.24 13.80 14.05
C ARG A 49 10.72 13.94 14.28
N ALA A 50 9.93 13.99 13.22
CA ALA A 50 8.49 14.10 13.32
C ALA A 50 7.87 12.83 13.89
N ALA A 51 8.27 11.65 13.39
CA ALA A 51 7.78 10.37 13.85
C ALA A 51 8.05 10.14 15.35
N LEU A 52 9.22 10.51 15.85
CA LEU A 52 9.52 10.40 17.28
C LEU A 52 8.66 11.34 18.14
N ARG A 53 8.42 12.59 17.68
CA ARG A 53 7.51 13.50 18.40
C ARG A 53 6.06 12.99 18.40
N GLU A 54 5.58 12.46 17.27
CA GLU A 54 4.25 11.85 17.14
C GLU A 54 4.09 10.65 18.10
N ALA A 55 5.10 9.79 18.16
CA ALA A 55 5.11 8.63 19.07
C ALA A 55 5.11 9.07 20.55
N GLU A 56 5.88 10.10 20.92
CA GLU A 56 5.86 10.66 22.29
C GLU A 56 4.49 11.24 22.67
N GLN A 57 3.77 11.83 21.74
CA GLN A 57 2.41 12.33 22.00
C GLN A 57 1.45 11.18 22.32
N ILE A 58 1.56 10.05 21.60
CA ILE A 58 0.78 8.85 21.88
C ILE A 58 1.10 8.31 23.28
N ASP A 59 2.39 8.22 23.63
CA ASP A 59 2.82 7.76 24.94
C ASP A 59 2.31 8.66 26.08
N ARG A 60 2.32 10.00 25.89
CA ARG A 60 1.79 10.98 26.86
C ARG A 60 0.26 10.92 27.00
N ALA A 61 -0.46 10.66 25.92
CA ALA A 61 -1.92 10.51 25.95
C ALA A 61 -2.36 9.26 26.74
N GLY A 62 -1.47 8.29 26.87
CA GLY A 62 -1.69 7.08 27.64
C GLY A 62 -2.40 5.98 26.85
N ALA A 63 -2.20 4.76 27.32
CA ALA A 63 -2.66 3.54 26.64
C ALA A 63 -4.20 3.47 26.45
N ALA A 64 -4.98 4.11 27.34
CA ALA A 64 -6.44 4.11 27.29
C ALA A 64 -7.01 4.93 26.10
N LEU A 65 -6.28 5.96 25.66
CA LEU A 65 -6.66 6.80 24.52
C LEU A 65 -6.00 6.36 23.22
N ALA A 66 -5.14 5.36 23.28
CA ALA A 66 -4.42 4.84 22.12
C ALA A 66 -5.38 4.07 21.18
N GLY A 67 -5.51 4.52 19.95
CA GLY A 67 -6.39 3.93 18.94
C GLY A 67 -5.99 2.52 18.48
N PRO A 68 -6.71 1.95 17.53
CA PRO A 68 -6.50 0.58 17.05
C PRO A 68 -5.12 0.34 16.42
N LEU A 69 -4.43 1.38 15.94
CA LEU A 69 -3.06 1.35 15.42
C LEU A 69 -2.03 2.01 16.34
N ALA A 70 -2.28 2.05 17.64
CA ALA A 70 -1.43 2.70 18.65
C ALA A 70 0.06 2.37 18.48
N GLY A 71 0.87 3.38 18.16
CA GLY A 71 2.31 3.27 18.00
C GLY A 71 2.79 2.43 16.81
N VAL A 72 1.90 2.06 15.88
CA VAL A 72 2.27 1.31 14.67
C VAL A 72 2.98 2.25 13.69
N PRO A 73 4.26 1.96 13.32
CA PRO A 73 4.96 2.71 12.30
C PRO A 73 4.41 2.35 10.89
N VAL A 74 3.96 3.36 10.16
CA VAL A 74 3.38 3.23 8.83
C VAL A 74 4.19 4.06 7.84
N ALA A 75 4.48 3.50 6.66
CA ALA A 75 5.01 4.24 5.53
C ALA A 75 3.88 4.59 4.55
N VAL A 76 3.99 5.71 3.86
CA VAL A 76 3.01 6.13 2.85
C VAL A 76 3.71 6.37 1.52
N LYS A 77 3.09 5.95 0.42
CA LYS A 77 3.62 6.18 -0.93
C LYS A 77 3.71 7.67 -1.23
N GLU A 78 4.64 8.06 -2.08
CA GLU A 78 4.99 9.45 -2.43
C GLU A 78 3.85 10.25 -3.10
N GLU A 79 2.67 9.69 -3.21
CA GLU A 79 1.45 10.33 -3.71
C GLU A 79 0.45 10.73 -2.60
N TYR A 80 0.74 10.38 -1.35
CA TYR A 80 -0.12 10.74 -0.22
C TYR A 80 0.29 12.10 0.35
N ASP A 81 -0.65 13.04 0.47
CA ASP A 81 -0.39 14.29 1.16
C ASP A 81 -0.17 14.05 2.65
N VAL A 82 0.98 14.52 3.11
CA VAL A 82 1.36 14.63 4.51
C VAL A 82 1.60 16.10 4.81
N ALA A 83 0.86 16.67 5.73
CA ALA A 83 0.92 18.10 6.06
C ALA A 83 2.35 18.59 6.29
N GLY A 84 2.72 19.68 5.63
CA GLY A 84 4.05 20.30 5.70
C GLY A 84 5.14 19.60 4.87
N GLU A 85 4.79 18.60 4.05
CA GLU A 85 5.73 17.89 3.15
C GLU A 85 5.29 18.01 1.69
N VAL A 86 6.26 18.04 0.77
CA VAL A 86 5.98 18.11 -0.66
C VAL A 86 5.51 16.73 -1.16
N THR A 87 4.36 16.67 -1.80
CA THR A 87 3.88 15.48 -2.50
C THR A 87 4.43 15.50 -3.92
N THR A 88 5.56 14.83 -4.14
CA THR A 88 6.31 14.91 -5.40
C THR A 88 5.68 14.10 -6.52
N LEU A 89 4.78 13.15 -6.22
CA LEU A 89 4.24 12.17 -7.17
C LEU A 89 5.34 11.37 -7.90
N GLY A 90 6.50 11.22 -7.25
CA GLY A 90 7.69 10.57 -7.83
C GLY A 90 8.50 11.46 -8.79
N GLY A 91 8.11 12.70 -9.03
CA GLY A 91 8.69 13.62 -10.00
C GLY A 91 9.10 14.97 -9.41
N ARG A 92 9.47 15.91 -10.28
CA ARG A 92 9.94 17.27 -9.93
C ARG A 92 8.90 18.35 -10.16
N GLY A 93 7.68 17.98 -10.52
CA GLY A 93 6.61 18.90 -10.88
C GLY A 93 6.02 19.69 -9.71
N ASN A 94 6.05 19.14 -8.49
CA ASN A 94 5.57 19.81 -7.28
C ASN A 94 6.73 20.23 -6.38
N THR A 95 6.62 21.44 -5.80
CA THR A 95 7.64 22.00 -4.90
C THR A 95 7.05 22.58 -3.62
N ALA A 96 5.76 22.85 -3.58
CA ALA A 96 5.08 23.34 -2.40
C ALA A 96 4.67 22.18 -1.47
N PRO A 97 4.83 22.34 -0.14
CA PRO A 97 4.33 21.38 0.82
C PRO A 97 2.80 21.34 0.82
N ALA A 98 2.23 20.17 1.13
CA ALA A 98 0.80 20.03 1.31
C ALA A 98 0.32 20.77 2.57
N ASP A 99 -0.81 21.50 2.46
CA ASP A 99 -1.38 22.25 3.57
C ASP A 99 -2.00 21.34 4.65
N ALA A 100 -2.44 20.16 4.25
CA ALA A 100 -3.12 19.22 5.14
C ALA A 100 -2.79 17.75 4.78
N ASP A 101 -2.96 16.86 5.75
CA ASP A 101 -2.94 15.43 5.51
C ASP A 101 -4.13 15.03 4.62
N CYS A 102 -3.92 14.10 3.68
CA CYS A 102 -5.02 13.46 2.96
C CYS A 102 -5.89 12.60 3.89
N ALA A 103 -7.12 12.27 3.48
CA ALA A 103 -8.07 11.54 4.32
C ALA A 103 -7.53 10.23 4.92
N VAL A 104 -6.72 9.50 4.16
CA VAL A 104 -6.10 8.25 4.64
C VAL A 104 -5.08 8.53 5.75
N VAL A 105 -4.21 9.52 5.58
CA VAL A 105 -3.20 9.89 6.58
C VAL A 105 -3.87 10.41 7.85
N GLN A 106 -4.93 11.24 7.72
CA GLN A 106 -5.73 11.70 8.86
C GLN A 106 -6.30 10.52 9.67
N ARG A 107 -6.89 9.54 9.00
CA ARG A 107 -7.47 8.35 9.65
C ARG A 107 -6.40 7.49 10.34
N LEU A 108 -5.25 7.30 9.69
CA LEU A 108 -4.13 6.58 10.28
C LEU A 108 -3.65 7.24 11.57
N ARG A 109 -3.44 8.57 11.55
CA ARG A 109 -3.05 9.34 12.75
C ARG A 109 -4.10 9.29 13.84
N ALA A 110 -5.37 9.48 13.49
CA ALA A 110 -6.48 9.39 14.45
C ALA A 110 -6.58 8.01 15.10
N ALA A 111 -6.16 6.95 14.40
CA ALA A 111 -6.07 5.59 14.91
C ALA A 111 -4.79 5.33 15.74
N GLY A 112 -3.92 6.32 15.91
CA GLY A 112 -2.67 6.19 16.68
C GLY A 112 -1.49 5.63 15.89
N ALA A 113 -1.57 5.53 14.56
CA ALA A 113 -0.43 5.19 13.72
C ALA A 113 0.56 6.37 13.63
N VAL A 114 1.84 6.04 13.45
CA VAL A 114 2.91 7.03 13.26
C VAL A 114 3.46 6.93 11.83
N ILE A 115 3.39 8.03 11.09
CA ILE A 115 3.94 8.07 9.74
C ILE A 115 5.46 8.24 9.80
N VAL A 116 6.21 7.17 9.49
CA VAL A 116 7.67 7.17 9.62
C VAL A 116 8.43 7.63 8.37
N GLY A 117 7.76 7.64 7.22
CA GLY A 117 8.39 8.08 5.98
C GLY A 117 7.50 7.90 4.76
N ARG A 118 8.02 8.37 3.63
CA ARG A 118 7.41 8.28 2.31
C ARG A 118 8.17 7.27 1.46
N THR A 119 7.45 6.49 0.66
CA THR A 119 8.06 5.40 -0.11
C THR A 119 8.13 5.70 -1.60
N ASN A 120 9.19 5.20 -2.23
CA ASN A 120 9.53 5.40 -3.62
C ASN A 120 8.47 4.86 -4.58
N MET A 121 8.25 5.58 -5.68
CA MET A 121 7.33 5.24 -6.75
C MET A 121 7.85 5.77 -8.10
N SER A 122 7.35 5.25 -9.21
CA SER A 122 7.51 5.90 -10.52
C SER A 122 6.72 7.20 -10.60
N GLU A 123 7.16 8.16 -11.40
CA GLU A 123 6.44 9.43 -11.60
C GLU A 123 4.97 9.19 -11.98
N PHE A 124 4.04 9.85 -11.30
CA PHE A 124 2.57 9.64 -11.34
C PHE A 124 2.11 8.18 -11.11
N GLY A 125 2.98 7.26 -10.73
CA GLY A 125 2.60 5.87 -10.57
C GLY A 125 2.33 5.13 -11.89
N GLN A 126 2.77 5.67 -13.03
CA GLN A 126 2.38 5.22 -14.35
C GLN A 126 3.12 3.96 -14.86
N PHE A 127 4.11 3.43 -14.15
CA PHE A 127 4.82 2.22 -14.58
C PHE A 127 4.69 1.07 -13.58
N PRO A 128 4.68 -0.18 -14.08
CA PRO A 128 4.70 -1.37 -13.23
C PRO A 128 6.10 -1.65 -12.66
N ALA A 129 6.93 -0.62 -12.55
CA ALA A 129 8.25 -0.61 -11.93
C ALA A 129 8.37 0.61 -11.00
N THR A 130 9.33 0.59 -10.08
CA THR A 130 9.57 1.68 -9.13
C THR A 130 10.91 2.31 -9.41
N GLN A 131 10.88 3.33 -10.25
CA GLN A 131 12.04 4.11 -10.66
C GLN A 131 11.59 5.49 -11.14
N SER A 132 12.32 6.52 -10.77
CA SER A 132 12.14 7.88 -11.27
C SER A 132 13.48 8.61 -11.39
N ALA A 133 13.52 9.66 -12.22
CA ALA A 133 14.70 10.52 -12.34
C ALA A 133 14.97 11.33 -11.06
N LEU A 134 13.97 11.53 -10.22
CA LEU A 134 14.12 12.25 -8.95
C LEU A 134 14.69 11.36 -7.86
N HIS A 135 14.19 10.13 -7.71
CA HIS A 135 14.49 9.28 -6.55
C HIS A 135 15.34 8.04 -6.91
N GLY A 136 15.60 7.79 -8.18
CA GLY A 136 16.31 6.59 -8.62
C GLY A 136 15.46 5.32 -8.57
N ALA A 137 16.11 4.17 -8.77
CA ALA A 137 15.47 2.87 -8.77
C ALA A 137 15.37 2.30 -7.34
N CYS A 138 14.18 1.75 -7.02
CA CYS A 138 14.00 0.87 -5.88
C CYS A 138 14.34 -0.57 -6.30
N LEU A 139 15.06 -1.30 -5.47
CA LEU A 139 15.54 -2.64 -5.77
C LEU A 139 14.69 -3.72 -5.09
N ASN A 140 14.50 -4.85 -5.77
CA ASN A 140 13.80 -5.98 -5.18
C ASN A 140 14.67 -6.61 -4.08
N PRO A 141 14.14 -6.78 -2.85
CA PRO A 141 14.95 -7.26 -1.74
C PRO A 141 15.32 -8.76 -1.83
N TRP A 142 14.69 -9.50 -2.75
CA TRP A 142 15.00 -10.91 -3.01
C TRP A 142 16.07 -11.09 -4.10
N ASP A 143 16.10 -10.17 -5.05
CA ASP A 143 17.04 -10.14 -6.17
C ASP A 143 17.27 -8.67 -6.58
N PRO A 144 18.34 -8.02 -6.10
CA PRO A 144 18.60 -6.61 -6.39
C PRO A 144 18.85 -6.29 -7.87
N SER A 145 19.02 -7.30 -8.72
CA SER A 145 19.09 -7.10 -10.18
C SER A 145 17.73 -6.85 -10.82
N ARG A 146 16.63 -6.98 -10.04
CA ARG A 146 15.26 -6.87 -10.50
C ARG A 146 14.52 -5.71 -9.85
N SER A 147 13.49 -5.23 -10.54
CA SER A 147 12.51 -4.31 -9.97
C SER A 147 11.64 -5.04 -8.93
N PRO A 148 11.25 -4.36 -7.84
CA PRO A 148 10.24 -4.87 -6.92
C PRO A 148 8.82 -4.86 -7.51
N GLY A 149 8.69 -4.52 -8.77
CA GLY A 149 7.41 -4.16 -9.37
C GLY A 149 7.04 -2.71 -9.03
N GLY A 150 5.84 -2.30 -9.39
CA GLY A 150 5.38 -0.91 -9.19
C GLY A 150 3.88 -0.72 -9.45
N SER A 151 3.46 0.49 -9.21
CA SER A 151 4.23 1.67 -8.80
C SER A 151 4.46 1.80 -7.29
N SER A 152 3.81 1.02 -6.41
CA SER A 152 4.02 1.02 -4.96
C SER A 152 5.17 0.08 -4.53
N GLY A 153 6.27 0.02 -5.30
CA GLY A 153 7.38 -0.90 -5.03
C GLY A 153 8.13 -0.55 -3.75
N GLY A 154 8.38 0.73 -3.47
CA GLY A 154 8.98 1.16 -2.21
C GLY A 154 8.17 0.70 -1.00
N SER A 155 6.83 0.80 -1.06
CA SER A 155 5.92 0.30 -0.02
C SER A 155 6.03 -1.21 0.16
N ALA A 156 6.09 -1.98 -0.94
CA ALA A 156 6.22 -3.43 -0.87
C ALA A 156 7.57 -3.86 -0.29
N VAL A 157 8.65 -3.20 -0.69
CA VAL A 157 10.01 -3.46 -0.17
C VAL A 157 10.09 -3.13 1.33
N ALA A 158 9.56 -1.99 1.75
CA ALA A 158 9.54 -1.59 3.17
C ALA A 158 8.84 -2.63 4.06
N VAL A 159 7.74 -3.23 3.57
CA VAL A 159 7.01 -4.29 4.29
C VAL A 159 7.73 -5.63 4.21
N ALA A 160 8.22 -6.03 3.02
CA ALA A 160 8.89 -7.32 2.81
C ALA A 160 10.16 -7.46 3.64
N THR A 161 10.93 -6.39 3.80
CA THR A 161 12.15 -6.36 4.60
C THR A 161 11.89 -6.19 6.10
N GLY A 162 10.65 -5.91 6.51
CA GLY A 162 10.27 -5.68 7.90
C GLY A 162 10.65 -4.31 8.45
N MET A 163 11.03 -3.35 7.60
CA MET A 163 11.25 -1.96 8.01
C MET A 163 10.01 -1.38 8.68
N VAL A 164 8.83 -1.64 8.09
CA VAL A 164 7.53 -1.32 8.68
C VAL A 164 6.57 -2.51 8.55
N PRO A 165 5.57 -2.66 9.43
CA PRO A 165 4.55 -3.71 9.31
C PRO A 165 3.49 -3.38 8.23
N VAL A 166 3.28 -2.10 7.94
CA VAL A 166 2.25 -1.56 7.05
C VAL A 166 2.83 -0.47 6.17
N ALA A 167 2.51 -0.50 4.90
CA ALA A 167 2.72 0.62 4.00
C ALA A 167 1.49 0.87 3.13
N MET A 168 1.22 2.15 2.86
CA MET A 168 0.13 2.57 2.00
C MET A 168 0.58 2.67 0.55
N GLY A 169 -0.35 2.47 -0.38
CA GLY A 169 -0.12 2.61 -1.81
C GLY A 169 -1.42 2.78 -2.57
N SER A 170 -1.34 2.86 -3.89
CA SER A 170 -2.48 2.95 -4.80
C SER A 170 -2.44 1.88 -5.88
N ASP A 171 -3.57 1.64 -6.52
CA ASP A 171 -3.68 0.64 -7.60
C ASP A 171 -4.72 1.07 -8.64
N GLY A 172 -4.24 1.49 -9.80
CA GLY A 172 -5.07 1.76 -10.97
C GLY A 172 -4.96 0.65 -12.03
N GLY A 173 -3.78 0.05 -12.17
CA GLY A 173 -3.50 -1.03 -13.12
C GLY A 173 -2.82 -2.26 -12.50
N GLY A 174 -2.67 -2.30 -11.18
CA GLY A 174 -1.97 -3.37 -10.46
C GLY A 174 -0.95 -2.88 -9.45
N SER A 175 -0.86 -1.57 -9.21
CA SER A 175 0.25 -0.96 -8.46
C SER A 175 0.33 -1.29 -6.97
N LEU A 176 -0.66 -1.96 -6.36
CA LEU A 176 -0.55 -2.66 -5.07
C LEU A 176 -0.21 -4.14 -5.28
N ARG A 177 -0.91 -4.80 -6.22
CA ARG A 177 -0.87 -6.24 -6.44
C ARG A 177 0.42 -6.70 -7.10
N ILE A 178 0.93 -5.97 -8.09
CA ILE A 178 2.19 -6.27 -8.80
C ILE A 178 3.36 -6.29 -7.81
N PRO A 179 3.63 -5.19 -7.06
CA PRO A 179 4.77 -5.21 -6.15
C PRO A 179 4.56 -6.15 -4.95
N ALA A 180 3.33 -6.35 -4.49
CA ALA A 180 3.06 -7.34 -3.46
C ALA A 180 3.42 -8.77 -3.91
N SER A 181 3.09 -9.13 -5.16
CA SER A 181 3.47 -10.40 -5.76
C SER A 181 4.99 -10.54 -5.92
N ALA A 182 5.66 -9.48 -6.43
CA ALA A 182 7.10 -9.49 -6.67
C ALA A 182 7.93 -9.52 -5.36
N CYS A 183 7.38 -9.00 -4.26
CA CYS A 183 8.06 -8.94 -2.96
C CYS A 183 7.57 -10.00 -1.96
N GLY A 184 6.55 -10.83 -2.30
CA GLY A 184 6.05 -11.89 -1.44
C GLY A 184 5.29 -11.39 -0.21
N VAL A 185 4.49 -10.34 -0.36
CA VAL A 185 3.66 -9.72 0.67
C VAL A 185 2.18 -9.67 0.25
N VAL A 186 1.30 -9.25 1.14
CA VAL A 186 -0.14 -9.11 0.87
C VAL A 186 -0.43 -7.69 0.41
N GLY A 187 -0.96 -7.52 -0.80
CA GLY A 187 -1.45 -6.26 -1.34
C GLY A 187 -2.95 -6.33 -1.59
N LEU A 188 -3.71 -5.38 -1.07
CA LEU A 188 -5.14 -5.31 -1.26
C LEU A 188 -5.53 -4.05 -2.02
N LYS A 189 -6.14 -4.23 -3.20
CA LYS A 189 -6.86 -3.18 -3.90
C LYS A 189 -8.32 -3.23 -3.48
N PRO A 190 -8.83 -2.27 -2.71
CA PRO A 190 -10.23 -2.22 -2.33
C PRO A 190 -11.15 -1.96 -3.53
N ALA A 191 -12.43 -2.22 -3.36
CA ALA A 191 -13.44 -1.75 -4.30
C ALA A 191 -13.40 -0.21 -4.41
N ARG A 192 -13.74 0.32 -5.58
CA ARG A 192 -13.85 1.77 -5.80
C ARG A 192 -14.83 2.38 -4.80
N GLY A 193 -14.45 3.50 -4.19
CA GLY A 193 -15.24 4.18 -3.16
C GLY A 193 -15.20 3.54 -1.76
N ARG A 194 -14.41 2.45 -1.56
CA ARG A 194 -14.21 1.87 -0.23
C ARG A 194 -13.27 2.70 0.64
N VAL A 195 -12.25 3.31 0.04
CA VAL A 195 -11.28 4.20 0.69
C VAL A 195 -11.37 5.56 -0.02
N SER A 196 -11.44 6.63 0.74
CA SER A 196 -11.49 8.00 0.21
C SER A 196 -10.20 8.36 -0.51
N SER A 197 -10.32 9.08 -1.63
CA SER A 197 -9.20 9.70 -2.34
C SER A 197 -8.97 11.16 -1.97
N ALA A 198 -9.75 11.71 -1.04
CA ALA A 198 -9.64 13.13 -0.68
C ALA A 198 -8.21 13.53 -0.24
N PRO A 199 -7.71 14.70 -0.69
CA PRO A 199 -8.46 15.82 -1.25
C PRO A 199 -8.90 15.68 -2.71
N LEU A 200 -8.43 14.65 -3.43
CA LEU A 200 -8.93 14.37 -4.78
C LEU A 200 -10.38 13.87 -4.72
N ASP A 201 -11.24 14.36 -5.61
CA ASP A 201 -12.60 13.84 -5.79
C ASP A 201 -12.60 12.40 -6.34
N GLU A 202 -11.62 12.12 -7.20
CA GLU A 202 -11.32 10.80 -7.75
C GLU A 202 -9.84 10.72 -8.18
N HIS A 203 -9.29 9.52 -8.26
CA HIS A 203 -7.93 9.29 -8.72
C HIS A 203 -7.94 8.56 -10.06
N TRP A 204 -7.24 9.11 -11.08
CA TRP A 204 -7.21 8.62 -12.47
C TRP A 204 -8.60 8.34 -13.05
N LEU A 205 -9.50 9.33 -12.98
CA LEU A 205 -10.88 9.21 -13.45
C LEU A 205 -11.62 7.99 -12.86
N GLY A 206 -11.36 7.69 -11.59
CA GLY A 206 -11.93 6.56 -10.86
C GLY A 206 -11.31 5.19 -11.19
N LEU A 207 -10.23 5.13 -11.97
CA LEU A 207 -9.51 3.90 -12.24
C LEU A 207 -8.66 3.45 -11.05
N ALA A 208 -7.96 4.39 -10.42
CA ALA A 208 -7.10 4.13 -9.28
C ALA A 208 -7.85 4.26 -7.94
N GLY A 209 -7.36 3.52 -6.95
CA GLY A 209 -7.85 3.61 -5.57
C GLY A 209 -6.72 3.34 -4.58
N PHE A 210 -6.84 3.92 -3.40
CA PHE A 210 -5.89 3.74 -2.30
C PHE A 210 -6.12 2.42 -1.57
N GLY A 211 -5.03 1.83 -1.08
CA GLY A 211 -5.04 0.59 -0.33
C GLY A 211 -3.75 0.39 0.45
N ALA A 212 -3.53 -0.82 0.93
CA ALA A 212 -2.41 -1.13 1.80
C ALA A 212 -1.61 -2.36 1.34
N ILE A 213 -0.40 -2.44 1.84
CA ILE A 213 0.50 -3.58 1.74
C ILE A 213 0.90 -3.98 3.17
N THR A 214 0.82 -5.26 3.49
CA THR A 214 1.16 -5.84 4.80
C THR A 214 1.80 -7.22 4.62
N ARG A 215 2.37 -7.79 5.69
CA ARG A 215 2.87 -9.16 5.63
C ARG A 215 1.80 -10.22 5.79
N GLY A 216 0.67 -9.90 6.38
CA GLY A 216 -0.39 -10.87 6.66
C GLY A 216 -1.80 -10.28 6.64
N ALA A 217 -2.79 -11.14 6.46
CA ALA A 217 -4.19 -10.76 6.32
C ALA A 217 -4.77 -10.06 7.57
N ARG A 218 -4.30 -10.39 8.77
CA ARG A 218 -4.76 -9.75 10.03
C ARG A 218 -4.37 -8.29 10.10
N ASP A 219 -3.12 -7.95 9.73
CA ASP A 219 -2.68 -6.56 9.65
C ASP A 219 -3.45 -5.81 8.57
N MET A 220 -3.69 -6.45 7.41
CA MET A 220 -4.49 -5.87 6.33
C MET A 220 -5.90 -5.56 6.80
N ALA A 221 -6.55 -6.47 7.48
CA ALA A 221 -7.91 -6.30 7.99
C ALA A 221 -7.99 -5.14 9.00
N LEU A 222 -7.05 -5.07 9.95
CA LEU A 222 -6.94 -3.99 10.92
C LEU A 222 -6.77 -2.62 10.24
N VAL A 223 -5.91 -2.54 9.24
CA VAL A 223 -5.69 -1.30 8.47
C VAL A 223 -6.93 -0.93 7.66
N MET A 224 -7.60 -1.91 7.05
CA MET A 224 -8.83 -1.66 6.29
C MET A 224 -9.97 -1.14 7.17
N ASP A 225 -10.07 -1.57 8.42
CA ASP A 225 -11.05 -1.02 9.37
C ASP A 225 -10.78 0.47 9.64
N VAL A 226 -9.51 0.89 9.63
CA VAL A 226 -9.12 2.28 9.88
C VAL A 226 -9.32 3.18 8.66
N ILE A 227 -8.86 2.72 7.48
CA ILE A 227 -8.82 3.59 6.29
C ILE A 227 -10.12 3.59 5.49
N SER A 228 -11.03 2.63 5.72
CA SER A 228 -12.29 2.52 4.98
C SER A 228 -13.24 3.67 5.29
N GLY A 229 -14.07 3.99 4.31
CA GLY A 229 -15.10 5.03 4.38
C GLY A 229 -14.83 6.16 3.39
N SER A 230 -15.89 6.89 3.08
CA SER A 230 -15.88 8.05 2.19
C SER A 230 -15.87 9.37 2.98
N THR A 231 -15.50 10.45 2.29
CA THR A 231 -15.69 11.84 2.73
C THR A 231 -16.80 12.51 1.92
N ALA A 232 -17.18 13.72 2.30
CA ALA A 232 -18.25 14.46 1.61
C ALA A 232 -17.93 14.73 0.13
N GLY A 233 -16.63 14.95 -0.20
CA GLY A 233 -16.15 15.28 -1.56
C GLY A 233 -15.95 14.08 -2.48
N ASP A 234 -15.98 12.83 -1.94
CA ASP A 234 -15.72 11.65 -2.77
C ASP A 234 -16.82 11.45 -3.81
N ARG A 235 -16.42 11.30 -5.06
CA ARG A 235 -17.30 10.96 -6.17
C ARG A 235 -17.87 9.55 -6.08
N TRP A 236 -17.08 8.62 -5.58
CA TRP A 236 -17.43 7.21 -5.45
C TRP A 236 -17.58 6.82 -3.98
N ARG A 237 -18.68 6.17 -3.65
CA ARG A 237 -18.97 5.74 -2.28
C ARG A 237 -19.50 4.32 -2.28
N THR A 238 -19.12 3.53 -1.28
CA THR A 238 -19.68 2.19 -1.04
C THR A 238 -20.37 2.16 0.31
N ALA A 239 -21.37 1.29 0.45
CA ALA A 239 -21.97 1.04 1.74
C ALA A 239 -20.90 0.59 2.77
N PRO A 240 -21.06 0.96 4.04
CA PRO A 240 -20.20 0.43 5.10
C PRO A 240 -20.18 -1.10 5.09
N PRO A 241 -19.07 -1.73 5.51
CA PRO A 241 -19.05 -3.18 5.69
C PRO A 241 -20.06 -3.59 6.75
N THR A 242 -20.67 -4.75 6.59
CA THR A 242 -21.68 -5.29 7.54
C THR A 242 -21.08 -5.70 8.87
N ARG A 243 -19.77 -5.93 8.91
CA ARG A 243 -18.96 -6.21 10.10
C ARG A 243 -17.52 -5.74 9.88
N PRO A 244 -16.74 -5.50 10.93
CA PRO A 244 -15.34 -5.13 10.81
C PRO A 244 -14.52 -6.15 10.00
N PHE A 245 -13.54 -5.68 9.25
CA PHE A 245 -12.62 -6.55 8.48
C PHE A 245 -11.77 -7.41 9.40
N ALA A 246 -11.33 -6.88 10.55
CA ALA A 246 -10.57 -7.64 11.55
C ALA A 246 -11.38 -8.82 12.09
N GLU A 247 -12.66 -8.63 12.38
CA GLU A 247 -13.57 -9.70 12.77
C GLU A 247 -13.74 -10.74 11.66
N SER A 248 -13.89 -10.26 10.42
CA SER A 248 -13.99 -11.14 9.24
C SER A 248 -12.75 -11.99 9.01
N ALA A 249 -11.57 -11.44 9.31
CA ALA A 249 -10.30 -12.15 9.16
C ALA A 249 -10.03 -13.20 10.25
N GLU A 250 -10.70 -13.10 11.40
CA GLU A 250 -10.61 -14.08 12.50
C GLU A 250 -11.68 -15.17 12.38
N GLY A 251 -12.78 -14.88 11.70
CA GLY A 251 -13.85 -15.84 11.45
C GLY A 251 -13.47 -16.87 10.37
N GLY A 252 -13.95 -18.08 10.52
CA GLY A 252 -13.85 -19.10 9.47
C GLY A 252 -14.69 -18.72 8.24
N THR A 253 -14.22 -19.03 7.04
CA THR A 253 -14.95 -18.76 5.78
C THR A 253 -15.96 -19.83 5.42
N GLY A 254 -15.96 -20.99 6.12
CA GLY A 254 -16.64 -22.20 5.65
C GLY A 254 -16.06 -22.70 4.32
N ALA A 255 -16.74 -23.67 3.70
CA ALA A 255 -16.35 -24.16 2.38
C ALA A 255 -16.74 -23.14 1.29
N LEU A 256 -15.78 -22.66 0.54
CA LEU A 256 -15.97 -21.72 -0.59
C LEU A 256 -15.93 -22.48 -1.92
N ARG A 257 -16.67 -21.96 -2.90
CA ARG A 257 -16.48 -22.32 -4.32
C ARG A 257 -15.47 -21.36 -4.94
N VAL A 258 -14.36 -21.91 -5.41
CA VAL A 258 -13.22 -21.14 -5.95
C VAL A 258 -12.99 -21.51 -7.40
N LEU A 259 -12.89 -20.51 -8.28
CA LEU A 259 -12.44 -20.69 -9.66
C LEU A 259 -10.97 -20.27 -9.75
N ALA A 260 -10.09 -21.22 -10.06
CA ALA A 260 -8.68 -20.97 -10.32
C ALA A 260 -8.46 -20.79 -11.84
N ALA A 261 -8.16 -19.56 -12.25
CA ALA A 261 -7.89 -19.23 -13.65
C ALA A 261 -6.44 -18.77 -13.83
N SER A 262 -5.68 -19.51 -14.61
CA SER A 262 -4.26 -19.20 -14.89
C SER A 262 -4.04 -18.48 -16.22
N ASN A 263 -5.09 -18.27 -17.01
CA ASN A 263 -4.96 -17.58 -18.29
C ASN A 263 -4.96 -16.05 -18.10
N PRO A 264 -4.01 -15.33 -18.73
CA PRO A 264 -3.94 -13.87 -18.64
C PRO A 264 -5.18 -13.19 -19.22
N VAL A 265 -5.48 -11.99 -18.71
CA VAL A 265 -6.52 -11.10 -19.28
C VAL A 265 -6.11 -10.56 -20.66
N MET A 266 -4.80 -10.31 -20.84
CA MET A 266 -4.27 -9.74 -22.07
C MET A 266 -4.04 -10.84 -23.14
N PRO A 267 -4.63 -10.72 -24.32
CA PRO A 267 -4.38 -11.66 -25.42
C PRO A 267 -2.89 -11.72 -25.77
N GLY A 268 -2.39 -12.93 -26.02
CA GLY A 268 -0.99 -13.15 -26.40
C GLY A 268 0.01 -13.11 -25.23
N ALA A 269 -0.39 -12.72 -24.03
CA ALA A 269 0.46 -12.82 -22.87
C ALA A 269 0.60 -14.27 -22.40
N GLY A 270 1.79 -14.63 -21.94
CA GLY A 270 2.08 -15.93 -21.30
C GLY A 270 2.16 -15.81 -19.78
N VAL A 271 1.99 -16.94 -19.11
CA VAL A 271 2.28 -17.07 -17.67
C VAL A 271 3.58 -17.86 -17.52
N ALA A 272 4.57 -17.27 -16.85
CA ALA A 272 5.84 -17.95 -16.60
C ALA A 272 5.62 -19.25 -15.80
N ALA A 273 6.36 -20.29 -16.12
CA ALA A 273 6.19 -21.63 -15.53
C ALA A 273 6.21 -21.61 -13.98
N PRO A 274 7.10 -20.88 -13.28
CA PRO A 274 7.08 -20.81 -11.83
C PRO A 274 5.80 -20.20 -11.26
N VAL A 275 5.24 -19.18 -11.93
CA VAL A 275 3.98 -18.53 -11.52
C VAL A 275 2.80 -19.48 -11.68
N GLY A 276 2.75 -20.22 -12.81
CA GLY A 276 1.74 -21.25 -13.03
C GLY A 276 1.82 -22.38 -12.00
N ALA A 277 3.04 -22.79 -11.62
CA ALA A 277 3.25 -23.79 -10.57
C ALA A 277 2.74 -23.29 -9.21
N ALA A 278 3.09 -22.07 -8.81
CA ALA A 278 2.63 -21.46 -7.56
C ALA A 278 1.09 -21.37 -7.48
N MET A 279 0.44 -21.06 -8.61
CA MET A 279 -1.03 -21.04 -8.67
C MET A 279 -1.65 -22.42 -8.46
N ARG A 280 -1.07 -23.46 -9.06
CA ARG A 280 -1.54 -24.86 -8.86
C ARG A 280 -1.35 -25.30 -7.41
N ASP A 281 -0.18 -25.02 -6.82
CA ASP A 281 0.09 -25.29 -5.42
C ASP A 281 -0.93 -24.60 -4.50
N PHE A 282 -1.25 -23.34 -4.78
CA PHE A 282 -2.24 -22.62 -4.00
C PHE A 282 -3.64 -23.23 -4.15
N ALA A 283 -4.03 -23.61 -5.36
CA ALA A 283 -5.30 -24.32 -5.61
C ALA A 283 -5.37 -25.65 -4.85
N GLN A 284 -4.28 -26.43 -4.79
CA GLN A 284 -4.21 -27.67 -4.01
C GLN A 284 -4.34 -27.40 -2.50
N ARG A 285 -3.68 -26.36 -1.98
CA ARG A 285 -3.82 -25.98 -0.56
C ARG A 285 -5.25 -25.60 -0.21
N LEU A 286 -5.96 -24.86 -1.08
CA LEU A 286 -7.36 -24.52 -0.88
C LEU A 286 -8.25 -25.77 -0.87
N ARG A 287 -8.00 -26.77 -1.74
CA ARG A 287 -8.70 -28.06 -1.71
C ARG A 287 -8.45 -28.82 -0.40
N ALA A 288 -7.20 -28.83 0.06
CA ALA A 288 -6.84 -29.46 1.33
C ALA A 288 -7.51 -28.80 2.54
N LEU A 289 -7.86 -27.51 2.44
CA LEU A 289 -8.64 -26.77 3.43
C LEU A 289 -10.17 -26.99 3.32
N GLY A 290 -10.62 -27.84 2.39
CA GLY A 290 -12.05 -28.17 2.23
C GLY A 290 -12.84 -27.26 1.29
N HIS A 291 -12.18 -26.43 0.47
CA HIS A 291 -12.85 -25.59 -0.52
C HIS A 291 -13.13 -26.38 -1.82
N ASP A 292 -14.26 -26.11 -2.51
CA ASP A 292 -14.53 -26.60 -3.87
C ASP A 292 -13.75 -25.75 -4.89
N VAL A 293 -12.59 -26.26 -5.33
CA VAL A 293 -11.70 -25.52 -6.25
C VAL A 293 -11.75 -26.14 -7.64
N ARG A 294 -12.24 -25.39 -8.60
CA ARG A 294 -12.28 -25.76 -10.03
C ARG A 294 -11.25 -24.95 -10.81
N GLU A 295 -10.56 -25.61 -11.74
CA GLU A 295 -9.67 -24.94 -12.67
C GLU A 295 -10.39 -24.76 -14.01
N ALA A 296 -10.34 -23.55 -14.56
CA ALA A 296 -10.93 -23.26 -15.86
C ALA A 296 -10.20 -22.10 -16.55
N ARG A 297 -10.36 -22.06 -17.86
CA ARG A 297 -10.01 -20.87 -18.64
C ARG A 297 -11.21 -19.91 -18.59
N VAL A 298 -10.95 -18.67 -18.23
CA VAL A 298 -11.97 -17.62 -18.21
C VAL A 298 -11.90 -16.83 -19.51
N ALA A 299 -13.04 -16.64 -20.17
CA ALA A 299 -13.17 -15.69 -21.27
C ALA A 299 -13.21 -14.27 -20.70
N TRP A 300 -12.03 -13.68 -20.53
CA TRP A 300 -11.96 -12.32 -20.03
C TRP A 300 -12.47 -11.33 -21.07
N PRO A 301 -13.32 -10.36 -20.69
CA PRO A 301 -13.57 -9.22 -21.56
C PRO A 301 -12.23 -8.50 -21.78
N THR A 302 -12.02 -7.97 -23.00
CA THR A 302 -10.80 -7.23 -23.36
C THR A 302 -11.02 -5.72 -23.17
N PRO A 303 -10.93 -5.18 -21.94
CA PRO A 303 -11.14 -3.77 -21.68
C PRO A 303 -9.91 -2.91 -22.05
N THR A 304 -8.94 -3.45 -22.81
CA THR A 304 -7.64 -2.82 -23.04
C THR A 304 -7.76 -1.40 -23.57
N ALA A 305 -8.62 -1.17 -24.57
CA ALA A 305 -8.80 0.19 -25.13
C ALA A 305 -9.39 1.14 -24.09
N ALA A 306 -10.45 0.74 -23.38
CA ALA A 306 -11.06 1.54 -22.33
C ALA A 306 -10.09 1.80 -21.17
N PHE A 307 -9.33 0.77 -20.76
CA PHE A 307 -8.31 0.91 -19.73
C PHE A 307 -7.23 1.91 -20.13
N LEU A 308 -6.65 1.79 -21.32
CA LEU A 308 -5.60 2.70 -21.80
C LEU A 308 -6.11 4.13 -21.95
N THR A 309 -7.34 4.32 -22.43
CA THR A 309 -7.96 5.65 -22.52
C THR A 309 -8.06 6.31 -21.14
N LEU A 310 -8.62 5.62 -20.16
CA LEU A 310 -8.74 6.16 -18.79
C LEU A 310 -7.37 6.36 -18.13
N TYR A 311 -6.45 5.43 -18.36
CA TYR A 311 -5.10 5.48 -17.83
C TYR A 311 -4.34 6.71 -18.32
N PHE A 312 -4.23 6.91 -19.65
CA PHE A 312 -3.52 8.06 -20.21
C PHE A 312 -4.22 9.38 -19.90
N ALA A 313 -5.55 9.43 -19.96
CA ALA A 313 -6.31 10.63 -19.61
C ALA A 313 -6.17 10.98 -18.12
N GLY A 314 -6.16 9.98 -17.25
CA GLY A 314 -5.97 10.17 -15.80
C GLY A 314 -4.58 10.73 -15.47
N VAL A 315 -3.53 10.11 -16.02
CA VAL A 315 -2.14 10.59 -15.83
C VAL A 315 -1.97 11.98 -16.42
N HIS A 316 -2.48 12.25 -17.63
CA HIS A 316 -2.41 13.58 -18.25
C HIS A 316 -3.10 14.65 -17.40
N ARG A 317 -4.29 14.35 -16.85
CA ARG A 317 -5.02 15.27 -15.97
C ARG A 317 -4.21 15.62 -14.73
N GLU A 318 -3.57 14.66 -14.09
CA GLU A 318 -2.72 14.89 -12.91
C GLU A 318 -1.44 15.65 -13.27
N ALA A 319 -0.79 15.30 -14.37
CA ALA A 319 0.39 16.00 -14.88
C ALA A 319 0.12 17.48 -15.21
N ALA A 320 -1.09 17.80 -15.69
CA ALA A 320 -1.50 19.17 -15.95
C ALA A 320 -1.77 20.02 -14.68
N GLN A 321 -1.85 19.38 -13.51
CA GLN A 321 -2.14 20.05 -12.24
C GLN A 321 -0.89 20.36 -11.41
N VAL A 322 0.28 19.82 -11.78
CA VAL A 322 1.52 20.13 -11.05
C VAL A 322 1.99 21.56 -11.31
N ALA A 323 2.70 22.13 -10.35
CA ALA A 323 3.16 23.52 -10.41
C ALA A 323 4.18 23.78 -11.54
N HIS A 324 4.98 22.77 -11.89
CA HIS A 324 6.07 22.85 -12.86
C HIS A 324 6.04 21.71 -13.87
N PRO A 325 5.09 21.70 -14.83
CA PRO A 325 4.97 20.62 -15.81
C PRO A 325 6.21 20.50 -16.73
N GLU A 326 6.97 21.57 -16.91
CA GLU A 326 8.23 21.59 -17.66
C GLU A 326 9.36 20.79 -17.02
N ARG A 327 9.21 20.35 -15.76
CA ARG A 327 10.18 19.55 -15.00
C ARG A 327 9.85 18.06 -14.95
N LEU A 328 8.76 17.66 -15.58
CA LEU A 328 8.36 16.27 -15.67
C LEU A 328 9.31 15.47 -16.55
N GLU A 329 9.40 14.18 -16.29
CA GLU A 329 10.20 13.28 -17.11
C GLU A 329 9.63 13.21 -18.54
N PRO A 330 10.46 13.35 -19.58
CA PRO A 330 10.02 13.13 -20.96
C PRO A 330 9.65 11.67 -21.16
N ARG A 331 8.37 11.39 -21.45
CA ARG A 331 7.85 10.04 -21.66
C ARG A 331 6.73 10.03 -22.69
#